data_e6c976900734714cd41b10ee46ae3390
#
_entry.id   e6c976900734714cd41b10ee46ae3390
#
_cell.length_a   1.000
_cell.length_b   1.000
_cell.length_c   1.000
_cell.angle_alpha   90.00
_cell.angle_beta   90.00
_cell.angle_gamma   90.00
#
_symmetry.space_group_name_H-M   'P 1'
#
loop_
_entity.id
_entity.type
_entity.pdbx_description
1 polymer ?
#
loop_
_entity_poly.entity_id
_entity_poly.type
_entity_poly.pdbx_seq_one_letter_code
_entity_poly.pdbx_strand_id
1 'polypeptide(L)'
;MANFKDKEDLILEKIIDNLKERFTGNIISIYGIGSYFDDSLPSDWIKKDLDLIVIVRSLKSIPKPDWTEVRYEKKKFDDYEVWLAFNTIDAYQDKEKFEKQSFSNYAWSLLDLKIPDNSILLYGEDIRVQLPDISKIKFDFDDILARTFYHFDNSFKEAIESKNIKESMREFTKGTFKFGFYLCIYFDKSFSTTSIRAIANKIEELTEKNILDKIVLNSIKESILFRRTNKVSESYIKLRNNFLLSIFSLIGKGKLHRKMNFNELISFLENTFRGLKYMIKFTKNLKKKYFSLRTETE
;
A
#
# COMPACT_ATOMS: atom_id res chain seq x y z
N MET A 1 10.86 11.53 30.76
CA MET A 1 10.46 11.29 29.37
C MET A 1 9.32 10.30 29.42
N ALA A 2 8.07 10.74 29.22
CA ALA A 2 6.92 9.85 29.17
C ALA A 2 7.07 8.95 27.93
N ASN A 3 6.84 7.66 28.13
CA ASN A 3 6.99 6.66 27.10
C ASN A 3 6.12 6.99 25.89
N PHE A 4 6.69 7.11 24.70
CA PHE A 4 5.94 7.32 23.45
C PHE A 4 4.83 6.25 23.25
N LYS A 5 5.06 5.05 23.75
CA LYS A 5 4.10 3.93 23.71
C LYS A 5 2.81 4.24 24.50
N ASP A 6 2.91 4.89 25.64
CA ASP A 6 1.74 5.22 26.47
C ASP A 6 0.81 6.28 25.82
N LYS A 7 1.36 7.19 25.01
CA LYS A 7 0.56 8.18 24.26
C LYS A 7 -0.18 7.58 23.07
N GLU A 8 0.46 6.65 22.38
CA GLU A 8 -0.11 5.95 21.23
C GLU A 8 -1.25 5.02 21.66
N ASP A 9 -1.07 4.28 22.75
CA ASP A 9 -2.10 3.42 23.34
C ASP A 9 -3.32 4.24 23.77
N LEU A 10 -3.13 5.42 24.34
CA LEU A 10 -4.20 6.34 24.74
C LEU A 10 -5.01 6.87 23.54
N ILE A 11 -4.37 7.11 22.39
CA ILE A 11 -5.07 7.54 21.16
C ILE A 11 -5.93 6.39 20.61
N LEU A 12 -5.40 5.18 20.58
CA LEU A 12 -6.15 4.01 20.15
C LEU A 12 -7.37 3.75 21.05
N GLU A 13 -7.20 3.81 22.37
CA GLU A 13 -8.31 3.69 23.32
C GLU A 13 -9.41 4.72 23.04
N LYS A 14 -9.06 5.99 22.87
CA LYS A 14 -10.03 7.05 22.55
C LYS A 14 -10.76 6.79 21.23
N ILE A 15 -10.07 6.28 20.21
CA ILE A 15 -10.70 5.94 18.92
C ILE A 15 -11.68 4.79 19.10
N ILE A 16 -11.28 3.74 19.81
CA ILE A 16 -12.10 2.57 20.06
C ILE A 16 -13.36 2.94 20.87
N ASP A 17 -13.20 3.73 21.92
CA ASP A 17 -14.32 4.16 22.76
C ASP A 17 -15.29 5.05 21.99
N ASN A 18 -14.80 5.98 21.18
CA ASN A 18 -15.64 6.78 20.29
C ASN A 18 -16.44 5.91 19.30
N LEU A 19 -15.81 4.89 18.72
CA LEU A 19 -16.49 3.97 17.82
C LEU A 19 -17.57 3.15 18.53
N LYS A 20 -17.27 2.64 19.72
CA LYS A 20 -18.23 1.88 20.55
C LYS A 20 -19.45 2.72 20.93
N GLU A 21 -19.24 3.97 21.31
CA GLU A 21 -20.30 4.90 21.64
C GLU A 21 -21.20 5.22 20.44
N ARG A 22 -20.58 5.56 19.30
CA ARG A 22 -21.30 5.93 18.06
C ARG A 22 -22.06 4.79 17.43
N PHE A 23 -21.57 3.56 17.55
CA PHE A 23 -22.12 2.38 16.88
C PHE A 23 -22.46 1.26 17.88
N THR A 24 -23.04 1.65 19.00
CA THR A 24 -23.40 0.75 20.11
C THR A 24 -24.08 -0.52 19.61
N GLY A 25 -23.55 -1.69 19.98
CA GLY A 25 -24.08 -3.02 19.63
C GLY A 25 -23.92 -3.43 18.17
N ASN A 26 -23.42 -2.55 17.31
CA ASN A 26 -23.20 -2.86 15.88
C ASN A 26 -21.77 -3.35 15.57
N ILE A 27 -20.77 -2.99 16.37
CA ILE A 27 -19.38 -3.42 16.16
C ILE A 27 -19.21 -4.86 16.63
N ILE A 28 -18.59 -5.69 15.81
CA ILE A 28 -18.16 -7.06 16.13
C ILE A 28 -16.70 -7.04 16.53
N SER A 29 -15.84 -6.43 15.71
CA SER A 29 -14.40 -6.37 15.94
C SER A 29 -13.78 -5.13 15.33
N ILE A 30 -12.63 -4.71 15.89
CA ILE A 30 -11.76 -3.68 15.31
C ILE A 30 -10.35 -4.26 15.18
N TYR A 31 -9.80 -4.19 13.99
CA TYR A 31 -8.43 -4.60 13.70
C TYR A 31 -7.59 -3.42 13.25
N GLY A 32 -6.38 -3.33 13.79
CA GLY A 32 -5.34 -2.47 13.25
C GLY A 32 -4.56 -3.20 12.16
N ILE A 33 -4.34 -2.54 11.04
CA ILE A 33 -3.58 -3.08 9.90
C ILE A 33 -2.52 -2.09 9.42
N GLY A 34 -1.65 -2.56 8.52
CA GLY A 34 -0.65 -1.70 7.90
C GLY A 34 0.56 -1.42 8.76
N SER A 35 1.38 -0.46 8.31
CA SER A 35 2.72 -0.24 8.88
C SER A 35 2.75 0.23 10.34
N TYR A 36 1.67 0.77 10.86
CA TYR A 36 1.59 1.18 12.27
C TYR A 36 1.61 -0.05 13.20
N PHE A 37 0.93 -1.10 12.80
CA PHE A 37 0.72 -2.32 13.57
C PHE A 37 1.68 -3.47 13.17
N ASP A 38 2.58 -3.24 12.23
CA ASP A 38 3.58 -4.22 11.80
C ASP A 38 4.84 -4.12 12.67
N ASP A 39 4.95 -4.98 13.68
CA ASP A 39 6.10 -5.05 14.58
C ASP A 39 7.36 -5.60 13.92
N SER A 40 7.26 -6.17 12.71
CA SER A 40 8.42 -6.61 11.94
C SER A 40 9.23 -5.44 11.34
N LEU A 41 8.63 -4.24 11.29
CA LEU A 41 9.29 -3.05 10.77
C LEU A 41 10.30 -2.47 11.78
N PRO A 42 11.39 -1.87 11.30
CA PRO A 42 12.35 -1.20 12.15
C PRO A 42 11.70 -0.12 13.04
N SER A 43 12.22 0.06 14.26
CA SER A 43 11.69 1.04 15.22
C SER A 43 11.74 2.50 14.76
N ASP A 44 12.63 2.81 13.81
CA ASP A 44 12.74 4.13 13.16
C ASP A 44 11.83 4.29 11.94
N TRP A 45 10.92 3.33 11.68
CA TRP A 45 9.92 3.46 10.62
C TRP A 45 8.93 4.58 10.92
N ILE A 46 8.76 5.47 9.97
CA ILE A 46 7.87 6.62 10.16
C ILE A 46 6.42 6.15 10.00
N LYS A 47 5.73 6.08 11.12
CA LYS A 47 4.31 5.70 11.25
C LYS A 47 3.48 6.96 11.39
N LYS A 48 2.59 7.25 10.43
CA LYS A 48 1.72 8.44 10.45
C LYS A 48 0.25 8.12 10.26
N ASP A 49 -0.03 6.97 9.67
CA ASP A 49 -1.38 6.56 9.33
C ASP A 49 -1.78 5.39 10.22
N LEU A 50 -2.95 5.50 10.81
CA LEU A 50 -3.62 4.44 11.56
C LEU A 50 -4.72 3.86 10.67
N ASP A 51 -4.49 2.70 10.11
CA ASP A 51 -5.46 2.01 9.26
C ASP A 51 -6.23 0.98 10.11
N LEU A 52 -7.54 1.20 10.27
CA LEU A 52 -8.41 0.34 11.07
C LEU A 52 -9.50 -0.29 10.21
N ILE A 53 -9.68 -1.60 10.35
CA ILE A 53 -10.81 -2.33 9.82
C ILE A 53 -11.82 -2.51 10.94
N VAL A 54 -13.02 -1.99 10.75
CA VAL A 54 -14.14 -2.10 11.69
C VAL A 54 -15.16 -3.07 11.13
N ILE A 55 -15.26 -4.24 11.73
CA ILE A 55 -16.24 -5.27 11.37
C ILE A 55 -17.54 -4.98 12.09
N VAL A 56 -18.62 -4.83 11.31
CA VAL A 56 -19.94 -4.47 11.83
C VAL A 56 -20.99 -5.51 11.44
N ARG A 57 -22.07 -5.59 12.26
CA ARG A 57 -23.24 -6.44 11.97
C ARG A 57 -24.02 -5.93 10.77
N SER A 58 -24.10 -4.60 10.62
CA SER A 58 -24.85 -3.95 9.56
C SER A 58 -24.23 -2.61 9.17
N LEU A 59 -24.18 -2.35 7.85
CA LEU A 59 -23.75 -1.06 7.32
C LEU A 59 -24.85 0.02 7.32
N LYS A 60 -26.09 -0.31 7.67
CA LYS A 60 -27.22 0.63 7.59
C LYS A 60 -27.04 1.89 8.46
N SER A 61 -26.45 1.73 9.64
CA SER A 61 -26.18 2.83 10.56
C SER A 61 -24.86 3.54 10.32
N ILE A 62 -24.05 3.05 9.39
CA ILE A 62 -22.74 3.64 9.10
C ILE A 62 -22.92 4.69 7.99
N PRO A 63 -22.53 5.95 8.23
CA PRO A 63 -22.58 7.00 7.21
C PRO A 63 -21.78 6.62 5.97
N LYS A 64 -22.23 7.06 4.82
CA LYS A 64 -21.53 6.90 3.54
C LYS A 64 -21.47 8.23 2.79
N PRO A 65 -20.45 8.45 1.95
CA PRO A 65 -20.47 9.52 0.96
C PRO A 65 -21.56 9.29 -0.10
N ASP A 66 -22.13 10.36 -0.65
CA ASP A 66 -23.21 10.28 -1.64
C ASP A 66 -22.78 9.58 -2.93
N TRP A 67 -21.51 9.63 -3.27
CA TRP A 67 -20.95 9.12 -4.52
C TRP A 67 -20.53 7.64 -4.49
N THR A 68 -20.61 6.96 -3.31
CA THR A 68 -20.17 5.56 -3.18
C THR A 68 -21.00 4.79 -2.17
N GLU A 69 -21.05 3.47 -2.34
CA GLU A 69 -21.59 2.53 -1.34
C GLU A 69 -20.57 2.12 -0.27
N VAL A 70 -19.31 2.41 -0.49
CA VAL A 70 -18.23 2.12 0.46
C VAL A 70 -18.36 2.99 1.72
N ARG A 71 -18.24 2.36 2.90
CA ARG A 71 -18.27 3.04 4.19
C ARG A 71 -16.86 3.21 4.70
N TYR A 72 -16.42 4.45 4.80
CA TYR A 72 -15.13 4.79 5.36
C TYR A 72 -15.17 6.15 6.04
N GLU A 73 -14.29 6.35 7.00
CA GLU A 73 -14.03 7.65 7.58
C GLU A 73 -12.53 7.93 7.54
N LYS A 74 -12.19 9.18 7.26
CA LYS A 74 -10.84 9.72 7.43
C LYS A 74 -10.91 10.82 8.47
N LYS A 75 -10.16 10.68 9.56
CA LYS A 75 -10.11 11.65 10.66
C LYS A 75 -8.67 11.93 11.03
N LYS A 76 -8.43 13.10 11.61
CA LYS A 76 -7.15 13.45 12.20
C LYS A 76 -7.32 13.43 13.72
N PHE A 77 -6.46 12.66 14.39
CA PHE A 77 -6.34 12.63 15.85
C PHE A 77 -4.90 13.01 16.20
N ASP A 78 -4.73 14.17 16.84
CA ASP A 78 -3.41 14.77 17.08
C ASP A 78 -2.59 14.81 15.77
N ASP A 79 -1.44 14.13 15.74
CA ASP A 79 -0.54 14.07 14.58
C ASP A 79 -0.81 12.89 13.63
N TYR A 80 -1.80 12.03 13.96
CA TYR A 80 -2.11 10.83 13.19
C TYR A 80 -3.30 11.02 12.26
N GLU A 81 -3.17 10.52 11.04
CA GLU A 81 -4.31 10.29 10.15
C GLU A 81 -4.91 8.92 10.46
N VAL A 82 -6.20 8.88 10.78
CA VAL A 82 -6.92 7.65 11.07
C VAL A 82 -7.85 7.33 9.91
N TRP A 83 -7.68 6.15 9.34
CA TRP A 83 -8.55 5.60 8.33
C TRP A 83 -9.38 4.47 8.91
N LEU A 84 -10.69 4.58 8.81
CA LEU A 84 -11.65 3.59 9.27
C LEU A 84 -12.36 3.00 8.05
N ALA A 85 -12.17 1.71 7.79
CA ALA A 85 -12.90 0.98 6.78
C ALA A 85 -13.95 0.08 7.45
N PHE A 86 -15.22 0.25 7.11
CA PHE A 86 -16.32 -0.52 7.69
C PHE A 86 -16.76 -1.62 6.74
N ASN A 87 -16.74 -2.86 7.20
CA ASN A 87 -17.15 -4.03 6.43
C ASN A 87 -17.98 -4.98 7.30
N THR A 88 -18.77 -5.82 6.66
CA THR A 88 -19.47 -6.93 7.33
C THR A 88 -18.66 -8.22 7.22
N ILE A 89 -18.89 -9.20 8.09
CA ILE A 89 -18.19 -10.50 8.03
C ILE A 89 -18.44 -11.19 6.69
N ASP A 90 -19.67 -11.18 6.21
CA ASP A 90 -20.06 -11.83 4.97
C ASP A 90 -19.41 -11.20 3.73
N ALA A 91 -18.96 -9.95 3.81
CA ALA A 91 -18.16 -9.34 2.75
C ALA A 91 -16.80 -10.05 2.59
N TYR A 92 -16.17 -10.46 3.67
CA TYR A 92 -14.90 -11.22 3.59
C TYR A 92 -15.08 -12.67 3.15
N GLN A 93 -16.28 -13.18 3.13
CA GLN A 93 -16.60 -14.51 2.63
C GLN A 93 -16.98 -14.52 1.15
N ASP A 94 -17.28 -13.34 0.57
CA ASP A 94 -17.78 -13.17 -0.79
C ASP A 94 -17.10 -11.97 -1.48
N LYS A 95 -16.31 -12.25 -2.52
CA LYS A 95 -15.55 -11.22 -3.25
C LYS A 95 -16.45 -10.09 -3.79
N GLU A 96 -17.62 -10.44 -4.38
CA GLU A 96 -18.51 -9.42 -4.97
C GLU A 96 -19.13 -8.51 -3.91
N LYS A 97 -19.45 -9.06 -2.74
CA LYS A 97 -19.91 -8.26 -1.60
C LYS A 97 -18.81 -7.36 -1.08
N PHE A 98 -17.58 -7.87 -0.99
CA PHE A 98 -16.44 -7.08 -0.53
C PHE A 98 -16.16 -5.89 -1.46
N GLU A 99 -16.15 -6.11 -2.77
CA GLU A 99 -15.89 -5.06 -3.76
C GLU A 99 -16.97 -3.95 -3.75
N LYS A 100 -18.18 -4.26 -3.31
CA LYS A 100 -19.23 -3.24 -3.07
C LYS A 100 -19.02 -2.46 -1.76
N GLN A 101 -18.31 -3.01 -0.79
CA GLN A 101 -18.12 -2.42 0.54
C GLN A 101 -16.73 -1.79 0.73
N SER A 102 -15.78 -2.03 -0.16
CA SER A 102 -14.39 -1.62 0.02
C SER A 102 -13.73 -1.15 -1.27
N PHE A 103 -12.88 -0.13 -1.15
CA PHE A 103 -11.96 0.27 -2.22
C PHE A 103 -10.71 -0.61 -2.31
N SER A 104 -10.50 -1.48 -1.33
CA SER A 104 -9.33 -2.35 -1.29
C SER A 104 -9.50 -3.59 -2.17
N ASN A 105 -8.39 -4.21 -2.55
CA ASN A 105 -8.40 -5.50 -3.21
C ASN A 105 -8.85 -6.59 -2.23
N TYR A 106 -9.75 -7.47 -2.65
CA TYR A 106 -10.29 -8.53 -1.80
C TYR A 106 -9.21 -9.46 -1.25
N ALA A 107 -8.39 -10.02 -2.14
CA ALA A 107 -7.36 -10.98 -1.73
C ALA A 107 -6.31 -10.35 -0.82
N TRP A 108 -5.89 -9.11 -1.11
CA TRP A 108 -4.98 -8.37 -0.27
C TRP A 108 -5.55 -8.11 1.12
N SER A 109 -6.79 -7.58 1.19
CA SER A 109 -7.45 -7.26 2.46
C SER A 109 -7.72 -8.51 3.30
N LEU A 110 -7.99 -9.64 2.63
CA LEU A 110 -8.15 -10.91 3.32
C LEU A 110 -6.81 -11.40 3.92
N LEU A 111 -5.68 -11.22 3.21
CA LEU A 111 -4.36 -11.51 3.75
C LEU A 111 -4.02 -10.59 4.93
N ASP A 112 -4.26 -9.27 4.77
CA ASP A 112 -3.99 -8.30 5.84
C ASP A 112 -4.76 -8.66 7.12
N LEU A 113 -6.02 -9.09 6.99
CA LEU A 113 -6.84 -9.42 8.15
C LEU A 113 -6.54 -10.80 8.72
N LYS A 114 -6.35 -11.82 7.87
CA LYS A 114 -6.22 -13.22 8.29
C LYS A 114 -4.88 -13.57 8.89
N ILE A 115 -3.80 -12.93 8.44
CA ILE A 115 -2.45 -13.21 8.91
C ILE A 115 -2.19 -12.43 10.20
N PRO A 116 -1.93 -13.11 11.35
CA PRO A 116 -1.72 -12.44 12.63
C PRO A 116 -0.60 -11.39 12.61
N ASP A 117 0.46 -11.62 11.81
CA ASP A 117 1.59 -10.69 11.70
C ASP A 117 1.23 -9.40 10.94
N ASN A 118 0.12 -9.38 10.20
CA ASN A 118 -0.32 -8.23 9.40
C ASN A 118 -1.44 -7.43 10.06
N SER A 119 -2.07 -7.97 11.10
CA SER A 119 -3.19 -7.29 11.79
C SER A 119 -3.22 -7.61 13.28
N ILE A 120 -3.60 -6.62 14.08
CA ILE A 120 -3.77 -6.76 15.53
C ILE A 120 -5.24 -6.59 15.87
N LEU A 121 -5.81 -7.54 16.61
CA LEU A 121 -7.16 -7.39 17.17
C LEU A 121 -7.11 -6.36 18.32
N LEU A 122 -7.78 -5.25 18.12
CA LEU A 122 -7.84 -4.14 19.08
C LEU A 122 -9.08 -4.19 19.97
N TYR A 123 -10.19 -4.72 19.44
CA TYR A 123 -11.46 -4.83 20.17
C TYR A 123 -12.34 -5.94 19.60
N GLY A 124 -13.10 -6.60 20.47
CA GLY A 124 -14.18 -7.51 20.13
C GLY A 124 -13.76 -8.94 19.87
N GLU A 125 -14.50 -9.63 18.99
CA GLU A 125 -14.34 -11.05 18.69
C GLU A 125 -13.30 -11.26 17.59
N ASP A 126 -12.43 -12.26 17.74
CA ASP A 126 -11.51 -12.62 16.66
C ASP A 126 -12.24 -13.44 15.57
N ILE A 127 -12.54 -12.75 14.46
CA ILE A 127 -13.25 -13.37 13.33
C ILE A 127 -12.35 -14.12 12.36
N ARG A 128 -11.03 -14.15 12.55
CA ARG A 128 -10.07 -14.75 11.61
C ARG A 128 -10.37 -16.23 11.31
N VAL A 129 -10.90 -16.94 12.29
CA VAL A 129 -11.31 -18.35 12.13
C VAL A 129 -12.50 -18.53 11.19
N GLN A 130 -13.33 -17.49 11.03
CA GLN A 130 -14.49 -17.50 10.16
C GLN A 130 -14.15 -17.08 8.71
N LEU A 131 -12.94 -16.58 8.47
CA LEU A 131 -12.50 -16.13 7.16
C LEU A 131 -12.05 -17.32 6.29
N PRO A 132 -12.17 -17.20 4.95
CA PRO A 132 -11.69 -18.22 4.01
C PRO A 132 -10.23 -18.61 4.26
N ASP A 133 -9.89 -19.84 3.93
CA ASP A 133 -8.52 -20.31 3.98
C ASP A 133 -7.65 -19.58 2.94
N ILE A 134 -6.44 -19.17 3.33
CA ILE A 134 -5.52 -18.44 2.47
C ILE A 134 -5.19 -19.25 1.21
N SER A 135 -5.07 -20.56 1.31
CA SER A 135 -4.80 -21.45 0.17
C SER A 135 -5.88 -21.42 -0.91
N LYS A 136 -7.09 -20.98 -0.55
CA LYS A 136 -8.24 -20.85 -1.46
C LYS A 136 -8.34 -19.47 -2.10
N ILE A 137 -7.52 -18.51 -1.68
CA ILE A 137 -7.53 -17.15 -2.22
C ILE A 137 -6.92 -17.17 -3.62
N LYS A 138 -7.71 -16.76 -4.60
CA LYS A 138 -7.22 -16.52 -5.95
C LYS A 138 -6.81 -15.06 -6.07
N PHE A 139 -5.51 -14.82 -6.27
CA PHE A 139 -5.02 -13.49 -6.55
C PHE A 139 -5.42 -13.05 -7.95
N ASP A 140 -6.05 -11.90 -8.03
CA ASP A 140 -6.22 -11.19 -9.28
C ASP A 140 -4.93 -10.37 -9.53
N PHE A 141 -4.03 -10.96 -10.32
CA PHE A 141 -2.74 -10.33 -10.65
C PHE A 141 -2.92 -9.00 -11.37
N ASP A 142 -4.00 -8.88 -12.14
CA ASP A 142 -4.31 -7.68 -12.89
C ASP A 142 -4.71 -6.53 -11.98
N ASP A 143 -5.53 -6.80 -10.97
CA ASP A 143 -5.92 -5.80 -9.99
C ASP A 143 -4.72 -5.36 -9.14
N ILE A 144 -3.84 -6.27 -8.73
CA ILE A 144 -2.61 -5.90 -7.99
C ILE A 144 -1.71 -4.99 -8.83
N LEU A 145 -1.54 -5.29 -10.11
CA LEU A 145 -0.78 -4.44 -11.02
C LEU A 145 -1.45 -3.09 -11.24
N ALA A 146 -2.77 -3.05 -11.42
CA ALA A 146 -3.52 -1.80 -11.57
C ALA A 146 -3.33 -0.89 -10.35
N ARG A 147 -3.36 -1.44 -9.14
CA ARG A 147 -3.11 -0.70 -7.89
C ARG A 147 -1.66 -0.24 -7.75
N THR A 148 -0.72 -1.04 -8.22
CA THR A 148 0.69 -0.66 -8.30
C THR A 148 0.85 0.57 -9.19
N PHE A 149 0.27 0.54 -10.39
CA PHE A 149 0.32 1.66 -11.32
C PHE A 149 -0.45 2.89 -10.83
N TYR A 150 -1.55 2.71 -10.10
CA TYR A 150 -2.25 3.81 -9.45
C TYR A 150 -1.34 4.61 -8.51
N HIS A 151 -0.53 3.93 -7.69
CA HIS A 151 0.44 4.61 -6.83
C HIS A 151 1.56 5.29 -7.62
N PHE A 152 2.01 4.69 -8.71
CA PHE A 152 3.00 5.34 -9.56
C PHE A 152 2.43 6.58 -10.25
N ASP A 153 1.18 6.52 -10.75
CA ASP A 153 0.49 7.68 -11.32
C ASP A 153 0.32 8.80 -10.28
N ASN A 154 -0.12 8.47 -9.07
CA ASN A 154 -0.21 9.45 -7.98
C ASN A 154 1.15 10.05 -7.63
N SER A 155 2.22 9.24 -7.60
CA SER A 155 3.57 9.74 -7.41
C SER A 155 3.92 10.82 -8.44
N PHE A 156 3.52 10.64 -9.70
CA PHE A 156 3.76 11.63 -10.74
C PHE A 156 2.89 12.87 -10.59
N LYS A 157 1.61 12.71 -10.27
CA LYS A 157 0.70 13.84 -10.01
C LYS A 157 1.21 14.71 -8.87
N GLU A 158 1.59 14.10 -7.75
CA GLU A 158 2.16 14.83 -6.61
C GLU A 158 3.43 15.59 -6.97
N ALA A 159 4.29 15.02 -7.81
CA ALA A 159 5.51 15.68 -8.24
C ALA A 159 5.26 16.88 -9.16
N ILE A 160 4.27 16.82 -10.04
CA ILE A 160 4.06 17.78 -11.13
C ILE A 160 3.02 18.83 -10.73
N GLU A 161 1.91 18.41 -10.16
CA GLU A 161 0.78 19.26 -9.83
C GLU A 161 0.97 19.92 -8.47
N SER A 162 1.22 19.11 -7.44
CA SER A 162 1.37 19.58 -6.06
C SER A 162 2.79 20.05 -5.75
N LYS A 163 3.77 19.75 -6.60
CA LYS A 163 5.22 19.99 -6.39
C LYS A 163 5.74 19.44 -5.06
N ASN A 164 5.07 18.45 -4.54
CA ASN A 164 5.39 17.78 -3.27
C ASN A 164 6.25 16.55 -3.51
N ILE A 165 7.57 16.75 -3.52
CA ILE A 165 8.54 15.67 -3.80
C ILE A 165 8.45 14.55 -2.77
N LYS A 166 8.26 14.87 -1.48
CA LYS A 166 8.19 13.85 -0.43
C LYS A 166 6.97 12.96 -0.60
N GLU A 167 5.80 13.54 -0.86
CA GLU A 167 4.58 12.76 -1.08
C GLU A 167 4.67 11.96 -2.37
N SER A 168 5.25 12.54 -3.42
CA SER A 168 5.56 11.81 -4.64
C SER A 168 6.40 10.55 -4.37
N MET A 169 7.46 10.67 -3.58
CA MET A 169 8.32 9.52 -3.24
C MET A 169 7.61 8.53 -2.30
N ARG A 170 6.73 9.00 -1.43
CA ARG A 170 5.89 8.14 -0.58
C ARG A 170 4.95 7.27 -1.41
N GLU A 171 4.26 7.86 -2.38
CA GLU A 171 3.39 7.12 -3.30
C GLU A 171 4.20 6.14 -4.16
N PHE A 172 5.36 6.54 -4.66
CA PHE A 172 6.26 5.64 -5.38
C PHE A 172 6.70 4.45 -4.52
N THR A 173 7.02 4.69 -3.25
CA THR A 173 7.37 3.65 -2.29
C THR A 173 6.23 2.63 -2.09
N LYS A 174 4.98 3.12 -1.94
CA LYS A 174 3.81 2.23 -1.85
C LYS A 174 3.66 1.37 -3.10
N GLY A 175 3.82 1.96 -4.28
CA GLY A 175 3.80 1.23 -5.55
C GLY A 175 4.92 0.18 -5.63
N THR A 176 6.12 0.51 -5.17
CA THR A 176 7.27 -0.41 -5.16
C THR A 176 7.03 -1.62 -4.27
N PHE A 177 6.47 -1.45 -3.07
CA PHE A 177 6.13 -2.58 -2.20
C PHE A 177 5.00 -3.45 -2.77
N LYS A 178 3.97 -2.83 -3.35
CA LYS A 178 2.90 -3.58 -4.03
C LYS A 178 3.41 -4.37 -5.23
N PHE A 179 4.33 -3.79 -5.99
CA PHE A 179 4.98 -4.50 -7.08
C PHE A 179 5.89 -5.63 -6.58
N GLY A 180 6.62 -5.39 -5.50
CA GLY A 180 7.40 -6.44 -4.82
C GLY A 180 6.52 -7.61 -4.40
N PHE A 181 5.39 -7.35 -3.76
CA PHE A 181 4.42 -8.38 -3.40
C PHE A 181 3.90 -9.13 -4.65
N TYR A 182 3.53 -8.41 -5.71
CA TYR A 182 3.11 -9.01 -6.97
C TYR A 182 4.16 -9.99 -7.51
N LEU A 183 5.43 -9.61 -7.53
CA LEU A 183 6.50 -10.48 -7.97
C LEU A 183 6.66 -11.71 -7.07
N CYS A 184 6.56 -11.53 -5.75
CA CYS A 184 6.63 -12.64 -4.79
C CYS A 184 5.57 -13.70 -5.09
N ILE A 185 4.29 -13.32 -5.20
CA ILE A 185 3.20 -14.27 -5.48
C ILE A 185 3.22 -14.80 -6.91
N TYR A 186 3.79 -14.06 -7.86
CA TYR A 186 3.93 -14.51 -9.24
C TYR A 186 4.95 -15.65 -9.37
N PHE A 187 6.10 -15.52 -8.72
CA PHE A 187 7.18 -16.51 -8.78
C PHE A 187 7.06 -17.60 -7.70
N ASP A 188 6.32 -17.34 -6.63
CA ASP A 188 6.09 -18.30 -5.55
C ASP A 188 4.63 -18.24 -5.08
N LYS A 189 3.82 -19.16 -5.58
CA LYS A 189 2.39 -19.25 -5.25
C LYS A 189 2.10 -19.56 -3.78
N SER A 190 3.10 -20.02 -3.03
CA SER A 190 2.99 -20.26 -1.60
C SER A 190 3.20 -19.00 -0.75
N PHE A 191 3.71 -17.91 -1.37
CA PHE A 191 3.92 -16.65 -0.68
C PHE A 191 2.57 -16.01 -0.31
N SER A 192 2.37 -15.78 0.98
CA SER A 192 1.04 -15.43 1.53
C SER A 192 1.08 -14.29 2.55
N THR A 193 2.16 -13.50 2.62
CA THR A 193 2.26 -12.39 3.58
C THR A 193 2.43 -11.06 2.87
N THR A 194 1.85 -10.00 3.43
CA THR A 194 2.02 -8.61 2.97
C THR A 194 3.14 -7.87 3.72
N SER A 195 3.81 -8.53 4.67
CA SER A 195 4.94 -7.97 5.41
C SER A 195 6.04 -7.46 4.48
N ILE A 196 6.43 -6.19 4.65
CA ILE A 196 7.48 -5.54 3.85
C ILE A 196 8.82 -6.27 4.01
N ARG A 197 9.12 -6.76 5.21
CA ARG A 197 10.32 -7.53 5.48
C ARG A 197 10.34 -8.86 4.72
N ALA A 198 9.22 -9.58 4.74
CA ALA A 198 9.10 -10.84 4.01
C ALA A 198 9.18 -10.63 2.49
N ILE A 199 8.55 -9.57 1.97
CA ILE A 199 8.68 -9.17 0.56
C ILE A 199 10.13 -8.89 0.21
N ALA A 200 10.85 -8.09 1.00
CA ALA A 200 12.25 -7.75 0.76
C ALA A 200 13.15 -9.00 0.73
N ASN A 201 12.99 -9.90 1.69
CA ASN A 201 13.74 -11.16 1.75
C ASN A 201 13.47 -12.05 0.53
N LYS A 202 12.20 -12.15 0.10
CA LYS A 202 11.83 -12.95 -1.08
C LYS A 202 12.37 -12.35 -2.38
N ILE A 203 12.33 -11.03 -2.53
CA ILE A 203 12.93 -10.34 -3.68
C ILE A 203 14.46 -10.53 -3.70
N GLU A 204 15.12 -10.51 -2.54
CA GLU A 204 16.55 -10.82 -2.44
C GLU A 204 16.86 -12.24 -2.90
N GLU A 205 16.13 -13.24 -2.39
CA GLU A 205 16.23 -14.65 -2.84
C GLU A 205 16.06 -14.79 -4.36
N LEU A 206 15.03 -14.17 -4.93
CA LEU A 206 14.78 -14.22 -6.37
C LEU A 206 15.87 -13.52 -7.19
N THR A 207 16.48 -12.47 -6.63
CA THR A 207 17.59 -11.75 -7.28
C THR A 207 18.87 -12.57 -7.24
N GLU A 208 19.18 -13.24 -6.12
CA GLU A 208 20.33 -14.13 -5.97
C GLU A 208 20.24 -15.33 -6.95
N LYS A 209 19.04 -15.83 -7.17
CA LYS A 209 18.76 -16.87 -8.19
C LYS A 209 18.78 -16.34 -9.63
N ASN A 210 19.13 -15.09 -9.86
CA ASN A 210 19.11 -14.43 -11.19
C ASN A 210 17.74 -14.46 -11.89
N ILE A 211 16.64 -14.59 -11.14
CA ILE A 211 15.27 -14.52 -11.65
C ILE A 211 14.86 -13.05 -11.84
N LEU A 212 15.23 -12.17 -10.90
CA LEU A 212 14.98 -10.75 -10.95
C LEU A 212 16.27 -9.94 -11.11
N ASP A 213 16.15 -8.79 -11.74
CA ASP A 213 17.22 -7.81 -11.83
C ASP A 213 17.49 -7.15 -10.48
N LYS A 214 18.76 -6.88 -10.19
CA LYS A 214 19.21 -6.17 -8.95
C LYS A 214 18.52 -4.81 -8.75
N ILE A 215 18.05 -4.19 -9.83
CA ILE A 215 17.34 -2.92 -9.74
C ILE A 215 16.05 -3.03 -8.93
N VAL A 216 15.37 -4.17 -8.99
CA VAL A 216 14.15 -4.43 -8.19
C VAL A 216 14.50 -4.47 -6.71
N LEU A 217 15.51 -5.25 -6.33
CA LEU A 217 15.99 -5.33 -4.96
C LEU A 217 16.46 -3.97 -4.42
N ASN A 218 17.25 -3.25 -5.19
CA ASN A 218 17.72 -1.92 -4.82
C ASN A 218 16.56 -0.94 -4.61
N SER A 219 15.51 -1.03 -5.45
CA SER A 219 14.32 -0.18 -5.30
C SER A 219 13.54 -0.48 -4.01
N ILE A 220 13.43 -1.74 -3.62
CA ILE A 220 12.84 -2.13 -2.33
C ILE A 220 13.70 -1.60 -1.17
N LYS A 221 15.03 -1.81 -1.20
CA LYS A 221 15.97 -1.35 -0.15
C LYS A 221 15.93 0.17 0.01
N GLU A 222 15.97 0.93 -1.07
CA GLU A 222 15.88 2.41 -1.03
C GLU A 222 14.50 2.89 -0.58
N SER A 223 13.42 2.18 -0.93
CA SER A 223 12.08 2.48 -0.44
C SER A 223 11.97 2.27 1.08
N ILE A 224 12.58 1.22 1.61
CA ILE A 224 12.69 1.00 3.06
C ILE A 224 13.48 2.13 3.71
N LEU A 225 14.65 2.50 3.16
CA LEU A 225 15.46 3.58 3.68
C LEU A 225 14.71 4.92 3.68
N PHE A 226 13.98 5.23 2.61
CA PHE A 226 13.15 6.43 2.54
C PHE A 226 12.07 6.44 3.64
N ARG A 227 11.39 5.30 3.88
CA ARG A 227 10.36 5.21 4.93
C ARG A 227 10.92 5.38 6.34
N ARG A 228 12.17 5.01 6.57
CA ARG A 228 12.87 5.20 7.86
C ARG A 228 13.35 6.63 8.06
N THR A 229 13.87 7.26 7.01
CA THR A 229 14.58 8.55 7.12
C THR A 229 13.76 9.75 6.67
N ASN A 230 12.70 9.53 5.87
CA ASN A 230 11.94 10.55 5.16
C ASN A 230 12.82 11.49 4.29
N LYS A 231 13.99 11.01 3.86
CA LYS A 231 14.96 11.77 3.07
C LYS A 231 14.91 11.30 1.62
N VAL A 232 14.72 12.25 0.71
CA VAL A 232 14.79 12.00 -0.73
C VAL A 232 16.23 12.22 -1.19
N SER A 233 16.87 11.15 -1.70
CA SER A 233 18.21 11.21 -2.28
C SER A 233 18.14 11.32 -3.81
N GLU A 234 19.15 11.92 -4.43
CA GLU A 234 19.28 11.95 -5.90
C GLU A 234 19.41 10.53 -6.48
N SER A 235 20.13 9.65 -5.76
CA SER A 235 20.27 8.24 -6.13
C SER A 235 18.92 7.52 -6.15
N TYR A 236 18.03 7.81 -5.19
CA TYR A 236 16.69 7.21 -5.16
C TYR A 236 15.83 7.70 -6.34
N ILE A 237 15.93 8.96 -6.71
CA ILE A 237 15.22 9.49 -7.90
C ILE A 237 15.72 8.83 -9.18
N LYS A 238 17.03 8.67 -9.33
CA LYS A 238 17.62 7.96 -10.50
C LYS A 238 17.18 6.49 -10.53
N LEU A 239 17.20 5.84 -9.38
CA LEU A 239 16.78 4.46 -9.23
C LEU A 239 15.32 4.27 -9.63
N ARG A 240 14.42 5.18 -9.23
CA ARG A 240 13.01 5.15 -9.64
C ARG A 240 12.86 5.11 -11.16
N ASN A 241 13.59 5.97 -11.87
CA ASN A 241 13.50 6.03 -13.32
C ASN A 241 13.95 4.72 -13.99
N ASN A 242 15.05 4.17 -13.51
CA ASN A 242 15.58 2.90 -14.00
C ASN A 242 14.67 1.72 -13.61
N PHE A 243 14.08 1.76 -12.43
CA PHE A 243 13.14 0.74 -11.96
C PHE A 243 11.91 0.64 -12.86
N LEU A 244 11.31 1.76 -13.22
CA LEU A 244 10.15 1.75 -14.13
C LEU A 244 10.52 1.23 -15.51
N LEU A 245 11.71 1.57 -16.03
CA LEU A 245 12.22 0.98 -17.28
C LEU A 245 12.42 -0.55 -17.15
N SER A 246 12.88 -1.03 -16.01
CA SER A 246 13.00 -2.47 -15.72
C SER A 246 11.66 -3.18 -15.71
N ILE A 247 10.64 -2.60 -15.07
CA ILE A 247 9.26 -3.15 -15.09
C ILE A 247 8.78 -3.31 -16.52
N PHE A 248 8.95 -2.30 -17.35
CA PHE A 248 8.55 -2.37 -18.76
C PHE A 248 9.32 -3.45 -19.53
N SER A 249 10.60 -3.61 -19.23
CA SER A 249 11.40 -4.69 -19.83
C SER A 249 10.89 -6.08 -19.42
N LEU A 250 10.49 -6.26 -18.15
CA LEU A 250 9.93 -7.53 -17.67
C LEU A 250 8.59 -7.85 -18.35
N ILE A 251 7.73 -6.85 -18.52
CA ILE A 251 6.46 -7.00 -19.23
C ILE A 251 6.71 -7.31 -20.71
N GLY A 252 7.57 -6.52 -21.37
CA GLY A 252 7.87 -6.69 -22.80
C GLY A 252 8.58 -8.00 -23.15
N LYS A 253 9.29 -8.62 -22.20
CA LYS A 253 9.94 -9.93 -22.39
C LYS A 253 9.00 -11.12 -22.11
N GLY A 254 7.71 -10.86 -21.85
CA GLY A 254 6.73 -11.90 -21.53
C GLY A 254 6.99 -12.63 -20.21
N LYS A 255 7.90 -12.12 -19.37
CA LYS A 255 8.16 -12.68 -18.05
C LYS A 255 7.02 -12.39 -17.06
N LEU A 256 6.19 -11.41 -17.38
CA LEU A 256 4.96 -11.07 -16.68
C LEU A 256 3.82 -11.26 -17.68
N HIS A 257 3.44 -12.50 -17.96
CA HIS A 257 2.36 -12.80 -18.90
C HIS A 257 1.01 -12.45 -18.30
N ARG A 258 0.37 -11.48 -18.94
CA ARG A 258 -1.04 -11.25 -18.85
C ARG A 258 -1.69 -11.50 -20.20
N LYS A 259 -2.76 -12.27 -20.26
CA LYS A 259 -3.67 -12.25 -21.40
C LYS A 259 -4.48 -10.95 -21.32
N MET A 260 -3.94 -9.89 -21.89
CA MET A 260 -4.69 -8.64 -22.08
C MET A 260 -5.53 -8.74 -23.34
N ASN A 261 -6.78 -8.30 -23.28
CA ASN A 261 -7.48 -8.00 -24.52
C ASN A 261 -6.90 -6.72 -25.15
N PHE A 262 -7.23 -6.46 -26.43
CA PHE A 262 -6.64 -5.34 -27.17
C PHE A 262 -6.90 -3.98 -26.50
N ASN A 263 -8.09 -3.74 -25.97
CA ASN A 263 -8.44 -2.47 -25.33
C ASN A 263 -7.68 -2.28 -24.01
N GLU A 264 -7.52 -3.35 -23.21
CA GLU A 264 -6.69 -3.33 -22.00
C GLU A 264 -5.22 -3.06 -22.32
N LEU A 265 -4.70 -3.65 -23.40
CA LEU A 265 -3.33 -3.39 -23.85
C LEU A 265 -3.14 -1.93 -24.27
N ILE A 266 -4.07 -1.35 -25.02
CA ILE A 266 -4.03 0.07 -25.40
C ILE A 266 -4.10 0.96 -24.17
N SER A 267 -5.05 0.74 -23.27
CA SER A 267 -5.15 1.51 -22.03
C SER A 267 -3.90 1.40 -21.17
N PHE A 268 -3.33 0.21 -21.07
CA PHE A 268 -2.07 -0.04 -20.37
C PHE A 268 -0.90 0.72 -21.02
N LEU A 269 -0.77 0.67 -22.34
CA LEU A 269 0.27 1.39 -23.07
C LEU A 269 0.10 2.91 -22.94
N GLU A 270 -1.12 3.42 -23.05
CA GLU A 270 -1.41 4.84 -22.88
C GLU A 270 -1.05 5.34 -21.47
N ASN A 271 -1.44 4.62 -20.43
CA ASN A 271 -1.08 4.95 -19.04
C ASN A 271 0.44 4.86 -18.84
N THR A 272 1.08 3.87 -19.44
CA THR A 272 2.53 3.69 -19.43
C THR A 272 3.25 4.86 -20.13
N PHE A 273 2.82 5.25 -21.32
CA PHE A 273 3.39 6.39 -22.05
C PHE A 273 3.13 7.72 -21.32
N ARG A 274 1.95 7.87 -20.70
CA ARG A 274 1.63 9.02 -19.87
C ARG A 274 2.57 9.11 -18.68
N GLY A 275 2.76 8.00 -17.96
CA GLY A 275 3.71 7.89 -16.84
C GLY A 275 5.15 8.21 -17.28
N LEU A 276 5.64 7.66 -18.39
CA LEU A 276 6.98 7.97 -18.92
C LEU A 276 7.13 9.45 -19.31
N LYS A 277 6.13 10.04 -19.96
CA LYS A 277 6.13 11.44 -20.32
C LYS A 277 6.20 12.34 -19.07
N TYR A 278 5.46 12.00 -18.02
CA TYR A 278 5.50 12.69 -16.74
C TYR A 278 6.87 12.51 -16.06
N MET A 279 7.44 11.30 -16.08
CA MET A 279 8.78 11.04 -15.54
C MET A 279 9.86 11.91 -16.17
N ILE A 280 9.88 11.98 -17.49
CA ILE A 280 10.88 12.77 -18.22
C ILE A 280 10.74 14.26 -17.85
N LYS A 281 9.51 14.78 -17.79
CA LYS A 281 9.24 16.17 -17.40
C LYS A 281 9.65 16.43 -15.94
N PHE A 282 9.34 15.50 -15.04
CA PHE A 282 9.68 15.58 -13.61
C PHE A 282 11.20 15.58 -13.39
N THR A 283 11.92 14.64 -14.03
CA THR A 283 13.39 14.58 -13.93
C THR A 283 14.05 15.84 -14.44
N LYS A 284 13.53 16.44 -15.53
CA LYS A 284 14.02 17.73 -16.04
C LYS A 284 13.76 18.88 -15.06
N ASN A 285 12.60 18.89 -14.41
CA ASN A 285 12.25 19.93 -13.44
C ASN A 285 13.04 19.80 -12.14
N LEU A 286 13.29 18.57 -11.67
CA LEU A 286 14.15 18.32 -10.52
C LEU A 286 15.59 18.75 -10.80
N LYS A 287 16.15 18.38 -11.95
CA LYS A 287 17.48 18.87 -12.35
C LYS A 287 17.55 20.40 -12.29
N LYS A 288 16.57 21.09 -12.86
CA LYS A 288 16.51 22.57 -12.80
C LYS A 288 16.49 23.10 -11.36
N LYS A 289 15.70 22.50 -10.48
CA LYS A 289 15.51 22.99 -9.11
C LYS A 289 16.68 22.70 -8.17
N TYR A 290 17.32 21.54 -8.30
CA TYR A 290 18.43 21.13 -7.42
C TYR A 290 19.79 21.56 -7.91
N PHE A 291 19.97 21.76 -9.21
CA PHE A 291 21.25 22.25 -9.77
C PHE A 291 21.33 23.79 -9.81
N SER A 292 20.22 24.51 -9.82
CA SER A 292 20.26 25.96 -9.63
C SER A 292 20.59 26.37 -8.19
N LEU A 293 20.25 25.53 -7.20
CA LEU A 293 20.62 25.80 -5.80
C LEU A 293 22.09 25.54 -5.48
N ARG A 294 22.81 24.79 -6.33
CA ARG A 294 24.27 24.54 -6.14
C ARG A 294 25.14 25.69 -6.71
N THR A 295 24.61 26.43 -7.66
CA THR A 295 25.33 27.58 -8.27
C THR A 295 25.17 28.88 -7.50
N GLU A 296 24.30 28.92 -6.47
CA GLU A 296 24.15 30.08 -5.59
C GLU A 296 24.91 29.96 -4.26
N THR A 297 25.63 28.82 -4.04
CA THR A 297 26.40 28.53 -2.82
C THR A 297 27.90 28.28 -3.09
N GLU A 298 28.38 28.50 -4.30
CA GLU A 298 29.80 28.66 -4.67
C GLU A 298 30.08 30.13 -5.09
#